data_f09de636183501623fb8dec52f62c89c
#
_entry.id   f09de636183501623fb8dec52f62c89c
#
_cell.length_a   1.000
_cell.length_b   1.000
_cell.length_c   1.000
_cell.angle_alpha   90.00
_cell.angle_beta   90.00
_cell.angle_gamma   90.00
#
_symmetry.space_group_name_H-M   'P 1'
#
loop_
_entity.id
_entity.type
_entity.pdbx_description
1 polymer ?
#
loop_
_entity_poly.entity_id
_entity_poly.type
_entity_poly.pdbx_seq_one_letter_code
_entity_poly.pdbx_strand_id
1 'polypeptide(L)'
;GSKSRSSYQIKTEKLIYIDDYAHHPTEINAVHQAVRELYPNQKILAIFQPHLFSRTKDFAEDFAQSLAAFDEVILLEIYPARELPMEGITSSWLLEKIENSNKKLVSKQELIPTILESNATVIVTIGAGDIGEMVTTIKKSLNETL
;
A
#
# COMPACT_ATOMS: atom_id res chain seq x y z
N GLY A 1 -10.46 -6.07 -23.61
CA GLY A 1 -10.84 -5.99 -22.25
C GLY A 1 -9.79 -5.35 -21.37
N SER A 2 -10.23 -4.65 -20.41
CA SER A 2 -9.33 -4.03 -19.46
C SER A 2 -8.72 -5.09 -18.56
N LYS A 3 -7.41 -5.04 -18.43
CA LYS A 3 -6.74 -5.88 -17.44
C LYS A 3 -7.00 -5.29 -16.06
N SER A 4 -7.30 -6.16 -15.12
CA SER A 4 -7.35 -5.75 -13.73
C SER A 4 -5.96 -5.33 -13.28
N ARG A 5 -5.86 -4.23 -12.52
CA ARG A 5 -4.61 -3.83 -11.90
C ARG A 5 -4.30 -4.70 -10.68
N SER A 6 -5.33 -5.35 -10.15
CA SER A 6 -5.22 -6.17 -8.95
C SER A 6 -4.98 -7.63 -9.30
N SER A 7 -4.11 -8.29 -8.56
CA SER A 7 -3.92 -9.72 -8.67
C SER A 7 -3.81 -10.35 -7.28
N TYR A 8 -4.54 -11.45 -7.07
CA TYR A 8 -4.41 -12.22 -5.85
C TYR A 8 -3.06 -12.93 -5.83
N GLN A 9 -2.35 -12.76 -4.74
CA GLN A 9 -1.11 -13.47 -4.48
C GLN A 9 -1.34 -14.64 -3.52
N ILE A 10 -2.20 -14.44 -2.53
CA ILE A 10 -2.64 -15.47 -1.59
C ILE A 10 -4.14 -15.32 -1.44
N LYS A 11 -4.87 -16.43 -1.52
CA LYS A 11 -6.31 -16.40 -1.33
C LYS A 11 -6.74 -17.65 -0.57
N THR A 12 -6.75 -17.51 0.76
CA THR A 12 -7.16 -18.60 1.68
C THR A 12 -8.20 -18.07 2.63
N GLU A 13 -8.81 -18.95 3.43
CA GLU A 13 -9.76 -18.53 4.45
C GLU A 13 -9.10 -17.70 5.55
N LYS A 14 -7.80 -17.90 5.77
CA LYS A 14 -7.07 -17.23 6.86
C LYS A 14 -6.42 -15.94 6.45
N LEU A 15 -6.04 -15.81 5.18
CA LEU A 15 -5.25 -14.68 4.73
C LEU A 15 -5.49 -14.41 3.25
N ILE A 16 -5.66 -13.13 2.94
CA ILE A 16 -5.76 -12.61 1.58
C ILE A 16 -4.59 -11.67 1.36
N TYR A 17 -3.86 -11.86 0.26
CA TYR A 17 -2.84 -10.92 -0.17
C TYR A 17 -3.09 -10.56 -1.62
N ILE A 18 -3.23 -9.26 -1.88
CA ILE A 18 -3.51 -8.69 -3.21
C ILE A 18 -2.40 -7.70 -3.54
N ASP A 19 -1.90 -7.75 -4.77
CA ASP A 19 -1.01 -6.73 -5.30
C ASP A 19 -1.77 -5.90 -6.34
N ASP A 20 -1.63 -4.57 -6.26
CA ASP A 20 -2.27 -3.64 -7.19
C ASP A 20 -1.28 -2.52 -7.47
N TYR A 21 -1.04 -2.22 -8.75
CA TYR A 21 -0.11 -1.14 -9.06
C TYR A 21 -0.79 0.21 -9.25
N ALA A 22 -1.90 0.45 -8.56
CA ALA A 22 -2.51 1.76 -8.46
C ALA A 22 -1.49 2.79 -8.01
N HIS A 23 -1.56 4.00 -8.56
CA HIS A 23 -0.63 5.07 -8.23
C HIS A 23 -1.27 6.46 -8.28
N HIS A 24 -2.58 6.52 -8.44
CA HIS A 24 -3.37 7.75 -8.32
C HIS A 24 -4.41 7.58 -7.22
N PRO A 25 -4.82 8.67 -6.54
CA PRO A 25 -5.82 8.57 -5.47
C PRO A 25 -7.12 7.92 -5.90
N THR A 26 -7.58 8.21 -7.12
CA THR A 26 -8.82 7.61 -7.66
C THR A 26 -8.69 6.09 -7.75
N GLU A 27 -7.53 5.61 -8.17
CA GLU A 27 -7.26 4.18 -8.27
C GLU A 27 -7.19 3.52 -6.90
N ILE A 28 -6.58 4.21 -5.91
CA ILE A 28 -6.50 3.71 -4.54
C ILE A 28 -7.91 3.62 -3.92
N ASN A 29 -8.76 4.61 -4.18
CA ASN A 29 -10.15 4.57 -3.74
C ASN A 29 -10.89 3.36 -4.32
N ALA A 30 -10.66 3.07 -5.60
CA ALA A 30 -11.28 1.92 -6.26
C ALA A 30 -10.79 0.59 -5.64
N VAL A 31 -9.51 0.49 -5.34
CA VAL A 31 -8.94 -0.70 -4.67
C VAL A 31 -9.59 -0.88 -3.31
N HIS A 32 -9.65 0.19 -2.50
CA HIS A 32 -10.26 0.11 -1.17
C HIS A 32 -11.71 -0.33 -1.27
N GLN A 33 -12.49 0.29 -2.15
CA GLN A 33 -13.91 -0.03 -2.29
C GLN A 33 -14.11 -1.48 -2.67
N ALA A 34 -13.37 -1.97 -3.66
CA ALA A 34 -13.49 -3.35 -4.12
C ALA A 34 -13.14 -4.36 -3.03
N VAL A 35 -12.04 -4.12 -2.32
CA VAL A 35 -11.57 -5.01 -1.27
C VAL A 35 -12.51 -4.98 -0.07
N ARG A 36 -13.00 -3.78 0.31
CA ARG A 36 -13.93 -3.64 1.42
C ARG A 36 -15.27 -4.34 1.15
N GLU A 37 -15.75 -4.30 -0.08
CA GLU A 37 -16.98 -4.99 -0.46
C GLU A 37 -16.84 -6.51 -0.37
N LEU A 38 -15.67 -7.03 -0.74
CA LEU A 38 -15.39 -8.47 -0.67
C LEU A 38 -15.13 -8.95 0.76
N TYR A 39 -14.52 -8.10 1.60
CA TYR A 39 -14.07 -8.47 2.95
C TYR A 39 -14.52 -7.40 3.97
N PRO A 40 -15.85 -7.20 4.13
CA PRO A 40 -16.35 -6.04 4.90
C PRO A 40 -16.03 -6.10 6.39
N ASN A 41 -15.81 -7.29 6.94
CA ASN A 41 -15.58 -7.47 8.38
C ASN A 41 -14.13 -7.81 8.72
N GLN A 42 -13.24 -7.73 7.75
CA GLN A 42 -11.83 -8.05 7.96
C GLN A 42 -10.99 -6.79 8.02
N LYS A 43 -9.91 -6.87 8.80
CA LYS A 43 -8.96 -5.77 8.89
C LYS A 43 -8.08 -5.75 7.65
N ILE A 44 -8.03 -4.62 6.97
CA ILE A 44 -7.31 -4.44 5.72
C ILE A 44 -6.08 -3.57 5.96
N LEU A 45 -4.91 -4.10 5.66
CA LEU A 45 -3.64 -3.37 5.68
C LEU A 45 -3.28 -2.95 4.27
N ALA A 46 -3.08 -1.64 4.06
CA ALA A 46 -2.57 -1.11 2.81
C ALA A 46 -1.09 -0.78 2.96
N ILE A 47 -0.28 -1.24 2.02
CA ILE A 47 1.13 -0.92 1.93
C ILE A 47 1.33 -0.13 0.64
N PHE A 48 1.68 1.15 0.76
CA PHE A 48 1.74 2.05 -0.39
C PHE A 48 3.13 2.63 -0.59
N GLN A 49 3.62 2.55 -1.82
CA GLN A 49 4.80 3.27 -2.24
C GLN A 49 4.38 4.40 -3.17
N PRO A 50 4.54 5.67 -2.75
CA PRO A 50 4.25 6.78 -3.66
C PRO A 50 5.20 6.74 -4.87
N HIS A 51 4.66 7.07 -6.04
CA HIS A 51 5.40 7.09 -7.30
C HIS A 51 5.54 8.54 -7.75
N LEU A 52 6.76 9.03 -7.85
CA LEU A 52 7.14 10.39 -8.22
C LEU A 52 6.92 11.41 -7.10
N PHE A 53 7.90 12.29 -6.94
CA PHE A 53 7.79 13.42 -6.02
C PHE A 53 6.71 14.40 -6.48
N SER A 54 6.65 14.69 -7.78
CA SER A 54 5.68 15.63 -8.35
C SER A 54 4.25 15.19 -8.11
N ARG A 55 3.93 13.92 -8.36
CA ARG A 55 2.59 13.40 -8.13
C ARG A 55 2.21 13.39 -6.66
N THR A 56 3.16 13.01 -5.81
CA THR A 56 2.93 13.01 -4.36
C THR A 56 2.61 14.41 -3.86
N LYS A 57 3.35 15.42 -4.34
CA LYS A 57 3.10 16.81 -3.98
C LYS A 57 1.74 17.28 -4.47
N ASP A 58 1.43 17.03 -5.75
CA ASP A 58 0.24 17.59 -6.38
C ASP A 58 -1.06 17.00 -5.82
N PHE A 59 -1.02 15.73 -5.38
CA PHE A 59 -2.21 15.01 -4.93
C PHE A 59 -2.12 14.56 -3.47
N ALA A 60 -1.29 15.23 -2.67
CA ALA A 60 -1.02 14.81 -1.29
C ALA A 60 -2.27 14.64 -0.44
N GLU A 61 -3.18 15.62 -0.47
CA GLU A 61 -4.40 15.56 0.32
C GLU A 61 -5.31 14.41 -0.13
N ASP A 62 -5.42 14.21 -1.44
CA ASP A 62 -6.22 13.13 -2.00
C ASP A 62 -5.64 11.75 -1.68
N PHE A 63 -4.30 11.62 -1.74
CA PHE A 63 -3.64 10.39 -1.31
C PHE A 63 -3.91 10.12 0.17
N ALA A 64 -3.78 11.14 1.00
CA ALA A 64 -3.99 10.99 2.44
C ALA A 64 -5.42 10.53 2.75
N GLN A 65 -6.41 11.10 2.09
CA GLN A 65 -7.81 10.70 2.27
C GLN A 65 -8.05 9.27 1.81
N SER A 66 -7.52 8.90 0.65
CA SER A 66 -7.67 7.54 0.11
C SER A 66 -7.08 6.49 1.05
N LEU A 67 -5.88 6.77 1.55
CA LEU A 67 -5.17 5.82 2.42
C LEU A 67 -5.80 5.73 3.81
N ALA A 68 -6.35 6.83 4.32
CA ALA A 68 -6.98 6.86 5.64
C ALA A 68 -8.18 5.89 5.74
N ALA A 69 -8.77 5.51 4.62
CA ALA A 69 -9.93 4.61 4.60
C ALA A 69 -9.58 3.16 4.98
N PHE A 70 -8.31 2.76 4.81
CA PHE A 70 -7.87 1.42 5.21
C PHE A 70 -7.76 1.33 6.73
N ASP A 71 -7.76 0.11 7.26
CA ASP A 71 -7.68 -0.08 8.71
C ASP A 71 -6.26 0.15 9.25
N GLU A 72 -5.27 -0.13 8.43
CA GLU A 72 -3.86 0.08 8.77
C GLU A 72 -3.12 0.49 7.51
N VAL A 73 -2.15 1.41 7.64
CA VAL A 73 -1.39 1.94 6.51
C VAL A 73 0.10 1.86 6.78
N ILE A 74 0.83 1.30 5.84
CA ILE A 74 2.30 1.32 5.83
C ILE A 74 2.74 2.08 4.58
N LEU A 75 3.57 3.10 4.75
CA LEU A 75 4.20 3.80 3.62
C LEU A 75 5.64 3.35 3.47
N LEU A 76 6.08 3.24 2.22
CA LEU A 76 7.48 3.15 1.86
C LEU A 76 7.95 4.52 1.35
N GLU A 77 9.27 4.70 1.21
CA GLU A 77 9.83 5.91 0.63
C GLU A 77 9.35 6.10 -0.81
N ILE A 78 9.28 7.34 -1.25
CA ILE A 78 8.84 7.68 -2.61
C ILE A 78 9.78 7.03 -3.63
N TYR A 79 9.20 6.41 -4.65
CA TYR A 79 9.92 5.91 -5.81
C TYR A 79 10.10 7.07 -6.80
N PRO A 80 11.34 7.54 -7.01
CA PRO A 80 11.57 8.76 -7.76
C PRO A 80 11.48 8.59 -9.27
N ALA A 81 11.63 7.36 -9.77
CA ALA A 81 11.81 7.09 -11.20
C ALA A 81 12.97 7.93 -11.74
N ARG A 82 12.71 8.90 -12.60
CA ARG A 82 13.76 9.77 -13.16
C ARG A 82 13.77 11.15 -12.55
N GLU A 83 12.92 11.38 -11.56
CA GLU A 83 12.86 12.69 -10.90
C GLU A 83 14.00 12.86 -9.90
N LEU A 84 14.40 14.11 -9.72
CA LEU A 84 15.25 14.48 -8.60
C LEU A 84 14.37 14.72 -7.37
N PRO A 85 14.89 14.46 -6.17
CA PRO A 85 14.15 14.75 -4.95
C PRO A 85 13.69 16.21 -4.89
N MET A 86 12.50 16.43 -4.36
CA MET A 86 11.93 17.75 -4.14
C MET A 86 11.98 18.04 -2.64
N GLU A 87 12.56 19.17 -2.26
CA GLU A 87 12.68 19.55 -0.86
C GLU A 87 11.32 19.56 -0.16
N GLY A 88 11.24 18.92 0.99
CA GLY A 88 10.01 18.87 1.78
C GLY A 88 8.99 17.84 1.34
N ILE A 89 9.18 17.20 0.18
CA ILE A 89 8.26 16.18 -0.33
C ILE A 89 8.83 14.82 -0.03
N THR A 90 8.29 14.17 1.00
CA THR A 90 8.73 12.86 1.48
C THR A 90 7.53 12.01 1.86
N SER A 91 7.75 10.72 2.00
CA SER A 91 6.70 9.83 2.54
C SER A 91 6.36 10.19 3.99
N SER A 92 7.32 10.68 4.77
CA SER A 92 7.06 11.15 6.12
C SER A 92 6.09 12.33 6.13
N TRP A 93 6.28 13.27 5.22
CA TRP A 93 5.37 14.40 5.04
C TRP A 93 3.96 13.96 4.66
N LEU A 94 3.85 12.98 3.75
CA LEU A 94 2.55 12.42 3.36
C LEU A 94 1.92 11.68 4.54
N LEU A 95 2.70 10.92 5.28
CA LEU A 95 2.21 10.15 6.42
C LEU A 95 1.52 11.05 7.45
N GLU A 96 2.10 12.21 7.71
CA GLU A 96 1.54 13.17 8.68
C GLU A 96 0.12 13.63 8.30
N LYS A 97 -0.19 13.62 7.01
CA LYS A 97 -1.50 14.05 6.49
C LYS A 97 -2.57 12.95 6.58
N ILE A 98 -2.16 11.72 6.80
CA ILE A 98 -3.10 10.59 6.86
C ILE A 98 -3.75 10.55 8.24
N GLU A 99 -5.07 10.76 8.27
CA GLU A 99 -5.85 10.71 9.50
C GLU A 99 -6.22 9.27 9.84
N ASN A 100 -5.24 8.53 10.35
CA ASN A 100 -5.39 7.16 10.78
C ASN A 100 -4.32 6.90 11.84
N SER A 101 -4.73 6.43 13.00
CA SER A 101 -3.78 6.18 14.10
C SER A 101 -2.89 4.97 13.85
N ASN A 102 -3.31 4.07 12.96
CA ASN A 102 -2.56 2.87 12.62
C ASN A 102 -1.77 3.10 11.32
N LYS A 103 -0.70 3.88 11.41
CA LYS A 103 0.11 4.23 10.25
C LYS A 103 1.59 4.20 10.59
N LYS A 104 2.41 3.78 9.64
CA LYS A 104 3.86 3.70 9.81
C LYS A 104 4.56 4.00 8.49
N LEU A 105 5.76 4.55 8.59
CA LEU A 105 6.71 4.64 7.46
C LEU A 105 7.84 3.67 7.76
N VAL A 106 8.12 2.77 6.84
CA VAL A 106 9.19 1.78 7.02
C VAL A 106 10.09 1.72 5.79
N SER A 107 11.30 1.22 5.99
CA SER A 107 12.20 0.91 4.88
C SER A 107 11.80 -0.43 4.26
N LYS A 108 12.34 -0.72 3.08
CA LYS A 108 12.10 -2.02 2.44
C LYS A 108 12.59 -3.18 3.30
N GLN A 109 13.71 -2.99 4.02
CA GLN A 109 14.25 -4.03 4.90
C GLN A 109 13.34 -4.29 6.10
N GLU A 110 12.63 -3.27 6.56
CA GLU A 110 11.72 -3.38 7.70
C GLU A 110 10.34 -3.87 7.31
N LEU A 111 10.01 -3.87 6.02
CA LEU A 111 8.66 -4.10 5.55
C LEU A 111 8.11 -5.46 5.97
N ILE A 112 8.81 -6.53 5.66
CA ILE A 112 8.32 -7.88 5.95
C ILE A 112 8.14 -8.11 7.45
N PRO A 113 9.13 -7.79 8.32
CA PRO A 113 8.89 -7.89 9.76
C PRO A 113 7.69 -7.10 10.24
N THR A 114 7.47 -5.90 9.68
CA THR A 114 6.34 -5.06 10.06
C THR A 114 5.00 -5.69 9.63
N ILE A 115 4.95 -6.25 8.43
CA ILE A 115 3.75 -6.96 7.95
C ILE A 115 3.42 -8.13 8.87
N LEU A 116 4.43 -8.91 9.25
CA LEU A 116 4.23 -10.10 10.08
C LEU A 116 3.74 -9.76 11.50
N GLU A 117 3.98 -8.55 11.96
CA GLU A 117 3.46 -8.06 13.25
C GLU A 117 2.02 -7.60 13.19
N SER A 118 1.47 -7.41 11.98
CA SER A 118 0.10 -6.91 11.80
C SER A 118 -0.93 -7.99 12.07
N ASN A 119 -2.07 -7.58 12.60
CA ASN A 119 -3.24 -8.45 12.79
C ASN A 119 -4.12 -8.53 11.55
N ALA A 120 -3.78 -7.81 10.48
CA ALA A 120 -4.61 -7.75 9.30
C ALA A 120 -4.71 -9.13 8.64
N THR A 121 -5.90 -9.45 8.16
CA THR A 121 -6.16 -10.70 7.43
C THR A 121 -6.31 -10.46 5.94
N VAL A 122 -6.37 -9.19 5.53
CA VAL A 122 -6.33 -8.77 4.12
C VAL A 122 -5.21 -7.78 3.96
N ILE A 123 -4.25 -8.09 3.11
CA ILE A 123 -3.06 -7.28 2.87
C ILE A 123 -3.04 -6.87 1.41
N VAL A 124 -2.83 -5.58 1.15
CA VAL A 124 -2.78 -5.05 -0.22
C VAL A 124 -1.50 -4.24 -0.39
N THR A 125 -0.63 -4.67 -1.32
CA THR A 125 0.50 -3.84 -1.73
C THR A 125 0.05 -2.98 -2.90
N ILE A 126 0.34 -1.68 -2.84
CA ILE A 126 -0.14 -0.68 -3.79
C ILE A 126 1.03 0.15 -4.28
N GLY A 127 1.20 0.22 -5.58
CA GLY A 127 2.22 1.07 -6.17
C GLY A 127 2.68 0.59 -7.52
N ALA A 128 3.25 1.51 -8.30
CA ALA A 128 3.76 1.26 -9.64
C ALA A 128 5.30 1.25 -9.70
N GLY A 129 5.97 1.45 -8.55
CA GLY A 129 7.41 1.48 -8.46
C GLY A 129 8.02 0.13 -8.12
N ASP A 130 9.18 0.17 -7.47
CA ASP A 130 9.93 -1.06 -7.17
C ASP A 130 9.32 -1.89 -6.03
N ILE A 131 8.23 -1.43 -5.42
CA ILE A 131 7.45 -2.26 -4.50
C ILE A 131 7.02 -3.56 -5.18
N GLY A 132 6.78 -3.52 -6.49
CA GLY A 132 6.43 -4.71 -7.27
C GLY A 132 7.47 -5.82 -7.18
N GLU A 133 8.73 -5.46 -7.01
CA GLU A 133 9.82 -6.42 -6.88
C GLU A 133 9.80 -7.16 -5.54
N MET A 134 9.07 -6.64 -4.55
CA MET A 134 8.98 -7.24 -3.23
C MET A 134 7.85 -8.26 -3.11
N VAL A 135 6.94 -8.30 -4.06
CA VAL A 135 5.71 -9.10 -3.99
C VAL A 135 6.00 -10.59 -3.76
N THR A 136 6.93 -11.15 -4.52
CA THR A 136 7.27 -12.57 -4.40
C THR A 136 7.82 -12.90 -3.01
N THR A 137 8.69 -12.05 -2.48
CA THR A 137 9.28 -12.24 -1.16
C THR A 137 8.23 -12.11 -0.05
N ILE A 138 7.34 -11.13 -0.17
CA ILE A 138 6.23 -10.95 0.78
C ILE A 138 5.33 -12.18 0.76
N LYS A 139 4.95 -12.62 -0.44
CA LYS A 139 4.10 -13.80 -0.61
C LYS A 139 4.71 -15.03 0.07
N LYS A 140 6.01 -15.25 -0.15
CA LYS A 140 6.72 -16.38 0.44
C LYS A 140 6.68 -16.30 1.97
N SER A 141 7.01 -15.12 2.52
CA SER A 141 7.02 -14.92 3.97
C SER A 141 5.66 -15.14 4.59
N LEU A 142 4.61 -14.65 3.94
CA LEU A 142 3.24 -14.85 4.43
C LEU A 142 2.80 -16.31 4.34
N ASN A 143 3.15 -17.01 3.27
CA ASN A 143 2.83 -18.44 3.13
C ASN A 143 3.47 -19.26 4.24
N GLU A 144 4.65 -18.89 4.71
CA GLU A 144 5.33 -19.60 5.79
C GLU A 144 4.60 -19.50 7.13
N THR A 145 3.67 -18.54 7.26
CA THR A 145 2.86 -18.37 8.49
C THR A 145 1.54 -19.15 8.45
N LEU A 146 1.19 -19.72 7.33
CA LEU A 146 -0.09 -20.41 7.15
C LEU A 146 -0.05 -21.89 7.54
#